data_ec21bbb403e966a4d916fd1f99bc7b15
#
_entry.id   ec21bbb403e966a4d916fd1f99bc7b15
#
_cell.length_a   1.000
_cell.length_b   1.000
_cell.length_c   1.000
_cell.angle_alpha   90.00
_cell.angle_beta   90.00
_cell.angle_gamma   90.00
#
_symmetry.space_group_name_H-M   'P 1'
#
loop_
_entity.id
_entity.type
_entity.pdbx_description
1 polymer ?
#
loop_
_entity_poly.entity_id
_entity_poly.type
_entity_poly.pdbx_seq_one_letter_code
_entity_poly.pdbx_strand_id
1 'polypeptide(L)'
;MRIIAAVLFALAIPHGVALAQGGNAPCATIETCDAVIRTNPGLAAYERRGYLHLMRRDVDNAIADFSAAIGIDAARAFSLYGRGMARLISGDAAGQNEMEAAIMLQRDVGEEFKAYGGR
;
A
#
# COMPACT_ATOMS: atom_id res chain seq x y z
N MET A 1 -25.39 -51.06 25.86
CA MET A 1 -24.29 -50.13 25.96
C MET A 1 -24.18 -49.36 24.64
N ARG A 2 -24.53 -48.15 24.68
CA ARG A 2 -24.40 -47.29 23.49
C ARG A 2 -23.12 -46.48 23.62
N ILE A 3 -22.15 -46.79 22.79
CA ILE A 3 -20.93 -46.00 22.67
C ILE A 3 -21.28 -44.83 21.79
N ILE A 4 -21.39 -43.65 22.39
CA ILE A 4 -21.51 -42.42 21.63
C ILE A 4 -20.09 -42.10 21.19
N ALA A 5 -19.79 -42.36 19.93
CA ALA A 5 -18.61 -41.86 19.30
C ALA A 5 -18.78 -40.34 19.16
N ALA A 6 -18.16 -39.62 20.02
CA ALA A 6 -17.99 -38.19 19.85
C ALA A 6 -17.13 -37.99 18.60
N VAL A 7 -17.73 -37.62 17.50
CA VAL A 7 -17.03 -37.15 16.34
C VAL A 7 -16.50 -35.76 16.71
N LEU A 8 -15.28 -35.73 17.15
CA LEU A 8 -14.53 -34.50 17.25
C LEU A 8 -14.32 -33.99 15.82
N PHE A 9 -15.20 -33.10 15.39
CA PHE A 9 -14.92 -32.25 14.27
C PHE A 9 -13.76 -31.34 14.67
N ALA A 10 -12.57 -31.77 14.35
CA ALA A 10 -11.45 -30.86 14.33
C ALA A 10 -11.72 -29.88 13.21
N LEU A 11 -12.24 -28.73 13.56
CA LEU A 11 -12.23 -27.58 12.70
C LEU A 11 -10.75 -27.27 12.41
N ALA A 12 -10.30 -27.75 11.27
CA ALA A 12 -9.03 -27.34 10.73
C ALA A 12 -9.19 -25.85 10.44
N ILE A 13 -8.78 -25.01 11.35
CA ILE A 13 -8.59 -23.61 11.13
C ILE A 13 -7.51 -23.54 10.05
N PRO A 14 -7.80 -22.95 8.89
CA PRO A 14 -6.76 -22.78 7.88
C PRO A 14 -5.66 -21.91 8.50
N HIS A 15 -4.57 -22.52 8.82
CA HIS A 15 -3.42 -21.86 9.42
C HIS A 15 -2.68 -20.94 8.44
N GLY A 16 -3.29 -20.67 7.30
CA GLY A 16 -2.80 -19.76 6.30
C GLY A 16 -3.44 -18.39 6.36
N VAL A 17 -4.32 -18.16 7.31
CA VAL A 17 -4.86 -16.84 7.50
C VAL A 17 -3.79 -15.99 8.12
N ALA A 18 -3.04 -15.42 7.22
CA ALA A 18 -2.46 -14.14 7.44
C ALA A 18 -2.28 -13.84 8.92
N LEU A 19 -1.39 -14.40 9.42
CA LEU A 19 -0.68 -13.66 10.37
C LEU A 19 -0.21 -12.45 9.59
N ALA A 20 -0.99 -11.38 9.67
CA ALA A 20 -0.56 -10.08 9.21
C ALA A 20 0.72 -9.76 9.95
N GLN A 21 1.78 -10.28 9.41
CA GLN A 21 3.06 -10.29 10.05
C GLN A 21 3.70 -8.97 9.76
N GLY A 22 3.84 -8.22 10.81
CA GLY A 22 4.83 -7.18 10.87
C GLY A 22 4.67 -6.10 9.80
N GLY A 23 3.49 -5.59 9.62
CA GLY A 23 3.26 -4.50 8.73
C GLY A 23 1.98 -4.70 7.95
N ASN A 24 1.18 -3.69 7.92
CA ASN A 24 -0.12 -3.70 7.25
C ASN A 24 -0.01 -3.56 5.72
N ALA A 25 1.14 -3.97 5.13
CA ALA A 25 1.31 -3.92 3.70
C ALA A 25 0.47 -5.01 3.04
N PRO A 26 -0.43 -4.67 2.12
CA PRO A 26 -1.33 -5.63 1.47
C PRO A 26 -0.60 -6.60 0.55
N CYS A 27 0.61 -6.26 0.14
CA CYS A 27 1.43 -7.02 -0.78
C CYS A 27 2.92 -6.68 -0.56
N ALA A 28 3.80 -7.61 -0.85
CA ALA A 28 5.24 -7.45 -0.60
C ALA A 28 6.03 -7.01 -1.83
N THR A 29 5.61 -7.43 -3.01
CA THR A 29 6.28 -7.17 -4.29
C THR A 29 5.32 -6.54 -5.29
N ILE A 30 5.85 -5.98 -6.38
CA ILE A 30 5.03 -5.43 -7.47
C ILE A 30 4.10 -6.51 -8.02
N GLU A 31 4.60 -7.72 -8.24
CA GLU A 31 3.84 -8.84 -8.78
C GLU A 31 2.69 -9.27 -7.84
N THR A 32 2.95 -9.31 -6.54
CA THR A 32 1.88 -9.61 -5.57
C THR A 32 0.88 -8.47 -5.45
N CYS A 33 1.34 -7.22 -5.57
CA CYS A 33 0.43 -6.06 -5.63
C CYS A 33 -0.44 -6.09 -6.89
N ASP A 34 0.12 -6.47 -8.05
CA ASP A 34 -0.64 -6.67 -9.28
C ASP A 34 -1.78 -7.68 -9.09
N ALA A 35 -1.49 -8.79 -8.43
CA ALA A 35 -2.49 -9.82 -8.15
C ALA A 35 -3.61 -9.30 -7.23
N VAL A 36 -3.24 -8.57 -6.18
CA VAL A 36 -4.22 -7.96 -5.26
C VAL A 36 -5.09 -6.94 -5.99
N ILE A 37 -4.50 -6.06 -6.80
CA ILE A 37 -5.24 -5.01 -7.51
C ILE A 37 -6.20 -5.60 -8.55
N ARG A 38 -5.84 -6.69 -9.21
CA ARG A 38 -6.75 -7.37 -10.15
C ARG A 38 -8.00 -7.93 -9.48
N THR A 39 -7.90 -8.39 -8.24
CA THR A 39 -9.02 -9.02 -7.53
C THR A 39 -9.74 -8.08 -6.60
N ASN A 40 -9.03 -7.16 -5.98
CA ASN A 40 -9.56 -6.22 -5.00
C ASN A 40 -8.78 -4.90 -5.06
N PRO A 41 -9.02 -4.07 -6.09
CA PRO A 41 -8.34 -2.79 -6.21
C PRO A 41 -8.71 -1.89 -5.03
N GLY A 42 -7.70 -1.37 -4.34
CA GLY A 42 -7.91 -0.54 -3.17
C GLY A 42 -6.74 0.40 -2.90
N LEU A 43 -7.00 1.39 -2.05
CA LEU A 43 -6.05 2.43 -1.67
C LEU A 43 -4.69 1.86 -1.26
N ALA A 44 -4.69 0.94 -0.30
CA ALA A 44 -3.46 0.40 0.27
C ALA A 44 -2.61 -0.37 -0.76
N ALA A 45 -3.24 -1.09 -1.67
CA ALA A 45 -2.54 -1.84 -2.72
C ALA A 45 -1.90 -0.90 -3.75
N TYR A 46 -2.60 0.16 -4.16
CA TYR A 46 -2.03 1.18 -5.04
C TYR A 46 -0.89 1.94 -4.38
N GLU A 47 -1.04 2.34 -3.13
CA GLU A 47 0.03 3.02 -2.38
C GLU A 47 1.26 2.14 -2.27
N ARG A 48 1.08 0.85 -1.95
CA ARG A 48 2.20 -0.08 -1.83
C ARG A 48 2.91 -0.27 -3.16
N ARG A 49 2.19 -0.52 -4.23
CA ARG A 49 2.79 -0.70 -5.55
C ARG A 49 3.47 0.59 -6.05
N GLY A 50 2.83 1.73 -5.86
CA GLY A 50 3.42 3.04 -6.17
C GLY A 50 4.72 3.29 -5.43
N TYR A 51 4.75 2.97 -4.13
CA TYR A 51 5.96 3.05 -3.33
C TYR A 51 7.08 2.14 -3.88
N LEU A 52 6.76 0.89 -4.20
CA LEU A 52 7.72 -0.06 -4.75
C LEU A 52 8.26 0.38 -6.12
N HIS A 53 7.42 0.91 -7.00
CA HIS A 53 7.85 1.51 -8.27
C HIS A 53 8.77 2.71 -8.04
N LEU A 54 8.44 3.57 -7.09
CA LEU A 54 9.27 4.74 -6.77
C LEU A 54 10.67 4.32 -6.28
N MET A 55 10.75 3.30 -5.44
CA MET A 55 12.02 2.78 -4.95
C MET A 55 12.88 2.17 -6.07
N ARG A 56 12.27 1.69 -7.14
CA ARG A 56 12.94 1.21 -8.35
C ARG A 56 13.23 2.31 -9.38
N ARG A 57 12.92 3.56 -9.05
CA ARG A 57 13.00 4.69 -9.98
C ARG A 57 12.09 4.56 -11.21
N ASP A 58 11.10 3.72 -11.14
CA ASP A 58 10.03 3.62 -12.15
C ASP A 58 8.98 4.69 -11.87
N VAL A 59 9.32 5.91 -12.24
CA VAL A 59 8.60 7.12 -11.85
C VAL A 59 7.21 7.17 -12.48
N ASP A 60 7.07 6.79 -13.74
CA ASP A 60 5.78 6.87 -14.45
C ASP A 60 4.75 5.93 -13.83
N ASN A 61 5.14 4.70 -13.52
CA ASN A 61 4.27 3.75 -12.84
C ASN A 61 3.98 4.16 -11.39
N ALA A 62 4.94 4.77 -10.70
CA ALA A 62 4.71 5.33 -9.37
C ALA A 62 3.65 6.45 -9.40
N ILE A 63 3.76 7.39 -10.33
CA ILE A 63 2.77 8.47 -10.52
C ILE A 63 1.39 7.90 -10.83
N ALA A 64 1.30 6.90 -11.69
CA ALA A 64 0.03 6.25 -12.04
C ALA A 64 -0.63 5.60 -10.81
N ASP A 65 0.12 4.90 -10.00
CA ASP A 65 -0.40 4.23 -8.81
C ASP A 65 -0.82 5.20 -7.71
N PHE A 66 0.01 6.20 -7.41
CA PHE A 66 -0.38 7.24 -6.45
C PHE A 66 -1.58 8.06 -6.95
N SER A 67 -1.69 8.28 -8.26
CA SER A 67 -2.87 8.94 -8.85
C SER A 67 -4.12 8.09 -8.69
N ALA A 68 -4.03 6.78 -8.86
CA ALA A 68 -5.14 5.87 -8.61
C ALA A 68 -5.57 5.90 -7.13
N ALA A 69 -4.61 5.91 -6.22
CA ALA A 69 -4.87 6.04 -4.78
C ALA A 69 -5.56 7.37 -4.43
N ILE A 70 -5.11 8.48 -5.00
CA ILE A 70 -5.73 9.81 -4.82
C ILE A 70 -7.15 9.83 -5.40
N GLY A 71 -7.41 9.11 -6.48
CA GLY A 71 -8.75 8.93 -7.02
C GLY A 71 -9.71 8.22 -6.06
N ILE A 72 -9.20 7.38 -5.17
CA ILE A 72 -9.98 6.70 -4.14
C ILE A 72 -10.15 7.61 -2.90
N ASP A 73 -9.09 8.28 -2.47
CA ASP A 73 -9.09 9.22 -1.35
C ASP A 73 -8.26 10.45 -1.70
N ALA A 74 -8.92 11.53 -2.08
CA ALA A 74 -8.28 12.77 -2.51
C ALA A 74 -7.50 13.50 -1.38
N ALA A 75 -7.82 13.22 -0.13
CA ALA A 75 -7.18 13.81 1.04
C ALA A 75 -6.07 12.92 1.64
N ARG A 76 -5.68 11.89 0.93
CA ARG A 76 -4.65 10.96 1.40
C ARG A 76 -3.25 11.57 1.30
N ALA A 77 -2.73 12.06 2.41
CA ALA A 77 -1.44 12.73 2.47
C ALA A 77 -0.28 11.86 1.97
N PHE A 78 -0.26 10.58 2.32
CA PHE A 78 0.77 9.63 1.88
C PHE A 78 0.85 9.54 0.34
N SER A 79 -0.30 9.42 -0.31
CA SER A 79 -0.35 9.32 -1.78
C SER A 79 0.05 10.62 -2.47
N LEU A 80 -0.37 11.76 -1.93
CA LEU A 80 0.05 13.09 -2.43
C LEU A 80 1.55 13.29 -2.28
N TYR A 81 2.10 12.91 -1.13
CA TYR A 81 3.53 13.01 -0.88
C TYR A 81 4.33 12.12 -1.84
N GLY A 82 3.91 10.86 -2.01
CA GLY A 82 4.54 9.92 -2.92
C GLY A 82 4.50 10.37 -4.38
N ARG A 83 3.35 10.86 -4.84
CA ARG A 83 3.23 11.41 -6.21
C ARG A 83 4.08 12.66 -6.40
N GLY A 84 4.08 13.55 -5.43
CA GLY A 84 4.90 14.76 -5.45
C GLY A 84 6.38 14.43 -5.54
N MET A 85 6.85 13.47 -4.75
CA MET A 85 8.24 12.99 -4.80
C MET A 85 8.57 12.39 -6.18
N ALA A 86 7.70 11.54 -6.73
CA ALA A 86 7.89 10.95 -8.05
C ALA A 86 7.96 12.02 -9.14
N ARG A 87 7.10 13.04 -9.10
CA ARG A 87 7.14 14.17 -10.03
C ARG A 87 8.45 14.95 -9.94
N LEU A 88 8.92 15.26 -8.73
CA LEU A 88 10.21 15.94 -8.57
C LEU A 88 11.36 15.14 -9.17
N ILE A 89 11.37 13.83 -8.96
CA ILE A 89 12.40 12.96 -9.56
C ILE A 89 12.33 12.99 -11.10
N SER A 90 11.14 13.11 -11.69
CA SER A 90 10.98 13.25 -13.14
C SER A 90 11.30 14.65 -13.67
N GLY A 91 11.59 15.60 -12.80
CA GLY A 91 11.85 16.99 -13.18
C GLY A 91 10.63 17.90 -13.23
N ASP A 92 9.46 17.40 -12.81
CA ASP A 92 8.22 18.18 -12.72
C ASP A 92 8.17 18.95 -11.39
N ALA A 93 8.37 20.27 -11.48
CA ALA A 93 8.37 21.16 -10.30
C ALA A 93 7.02 21.20 -9.57
N ALA A 94 5.91 20.82 -10.21
CA ALA A 94 4.60 20.72 -9.56
C ALA A 94 4.60 19.72 -8.40
N GLY A 95 5.53 18.79 -8.38
CA GLY A 95 5.72 17.85 -7.27
C GLY A 95 5.97 18.52 -5.93
N GLN A 96 6.63 19.69 -5.91
CA GLN A 96 6.85 20.44 -4.68
C GLN A 96 5.53 20.88 -4.02
N ASN A 97 4.61 21.41 -4.81
CA ASN A 97 3.31 21.85 -4.32
C ASN A 97 2.49 20.67 -3.76
N GLU A 98 2.59 19.49 -4.37
CA GLU A 98 1.91 18.30 -3.86
C GLU A 98 2.48 17.83 -2.53
N MET A 99 3.80 17.86 -2.38
CA MET A 99 4.45 17.50 -1.10
C MET A 99 4.08 18.49 0.00
N GLU A 100 4.04 19.77 -0.30
CA GLU A 100 3.62 20.81 0.65
C GLU A 100 2.14 20.62 1.05
N ALA A 101 1.26 20.35 0.09
CA ALA A 101 -0.14 20.03 0.36
C ALA A 101 -0.29 18.79 1.25
N ALA A 102 0.50 17.76 1.00
CA ALA A 102 0.52 16.56 1.82
C ALA A 102 0.96 16.85 3.27
N ILE A 103 1.99 17.68 3.47
CA ILE A 103 2.46 18.09 4.79
C ILE A 103 1.42 18.93 5.52
N MET A 104 0.65 19.73 4.80
CA MET A 104 -0.47 20.49 5.39
C MET A 104 -1.60 19.58 5.87
N LEU A 105 -1.87 18.50 5.16
CA LEU A 105 -2.86 17.49 5.55
C LEU A 105 -2.37 16.62 6.73
N GLN A 106 -1.11 16.26 6.71
CA GLN A 106 -0.48 15.43 7.73
C GLN A 106 0.98 15.85 7.91
N ARG A 107 1.29 16.49 9.00
CA ARG A 107 2.58 17.12 9.24
C ARG A 107 3.76 16.15 9.20
N ASP A 108 3.58 14.94 9.67
CA ASP A 108 4.61 13.89 9.77
C ASP A 108 4.61 12.90 8.60
N VAL A 109 3.89 13.20 7.52
CA VAL A 109 3.77 12.31 6.36
C VAL A 109 5.12 11.92 5.76
N GLY A 110 6.10 12.82 5.77
CA GLY A 110 7.45 12.53 5.29
C GLY A 110 8.16 11.45 6.11
N GLU A 111 7.98 11.47 7.43
CA GLU A 111 8.52 10.43 8.31
C GLU A 111 7.77 9.10 8.14
N GLU A 112 6.45 9.15 8.01
CA GLU A 112 5.65 7.97 7.67
C GLU A 112 6.12 7.34 6.35
N PHE A 113 6.35 8.16 5.33
CA PHE A 113 6.79 7.69 4.02
C PHE A 113 8.17 7.00 4.09
N LYS A 114 9.12 7.56 4.83
CA LYS A 114 10.42 6.93 5.08
C LYS A 114 10.29 5.60 5.81
N ALA A 115 9.48 5.56 6.87
CA ALA A 115 9.28 4.37 7.69
C ALA A 115 8.55 3.26 6.94
N TYR A 116 7.80 3.59 5.91
CA TYR A 116 6.98 2.65 5.14
C TYR A 116 7.82 1.57 4.45
N GLY A 117 9.01 1.89 4.01
CA GLY A 117 9.93 0.94 3.37
C GLY A 117 10.42 -0.18 4.28
N GLY A 118 10.38 0.02 5.59
CA GLY A 118 10.77 -0.97 6.59
C GLY A 118 9.65 -1.94 7.02
N ARG A 119 8.51 -1.86 6.41
CA ARG A 119 7.33 -2.67 6.76
C ARG A 119 7.15 -3.88 5.89
#